data_ab6691cb2bba7d29ec8e7365b7f51bbd
#
_entry.id   ab6691cb2bba7d29ec8e7365b7f51bbd
#
_cell.length_a   1.000
_cell.length_b   1.000
_cell.length_c   1.000
_cell.angle_alpha   90.00
_cell.angle_beta   90.00
_cell.angle_gamma   90.00
#
_symmetry.space_group_name_H-M   'P 1'
#
loop_
_entity.id
_entity.type
_entity.pdbx_description
1 polymer ?
#
loop_
_entity_poly.entity_id
_entity_poly.type
_entity_poly.pdbx_seq_one_letter_code
_entity_poly.pdbx_strand_id
1 'polypeptide(L)'
;MVELSERVHECLSFGDIPSDLGECGEGGVLPLPIISYYGTGRLWAQSKNEEPRTSLREAAYASSLSPRADDGSLMRWLRKMTYQQLQKGEPVPELQAVRRATEECLGRIIQADNVHVFFDVQSNDLCVEIYGDTAISLPLHQLSDGYRTTLGMVADIAYRMAQLNPHYGSDAIERTHGVVLIDEVDLHLHPKWQARILGDLTGIFPGVQFIVTTHSPAVIASVKREKLRSFTERGVVVIPGNQTYGRDVSSMSRSRSIS
;
A
#
# COMPACT_ATOMS: atom_id res chain seq x y z
N MET A 1 -15.68 16.02 6.22
CA MET A 1 -15.27 14.92 5.31
C MET A 1 -15.56 15.21 3.84
N VAL A 2 -16.63 15.92 3.50
CA VAL A 2 -16.92 16.37 2.12
C VAL A 2 -15.91 17.44 1.65
N GLU A 3 -15.44 18.29 2.55
CA GLU A 3 -14.49 19.38 2.29
C GLU A 3 -13.06 18.92 1.90
N LEU A 4 -12.64 17.70 2.30
CA LEU A 4 -11.35 17.12 1.92
C LEU A 4 -11.36 16.60 0.46
N SER A 5 -12.51 16.15 -0.03
CA SER A 5 -12.68 15.66 -1.41
C SER A 5 -12.56 16.81 -2.43
N GLU A 6 -13.09 17.98 -2.12
CA GLU A 6 -13.01 19.15 -3.01
C GLU A 6 -11.61 19.78 -3.02
N ARG A 7 -10.90 19.77 -1.88
CA ARG A 7 -9.52 20.29 -1.79
C ARG A 7 -8.47 19.40 -2.42
N VAL A 8 -8.71 18.11 -2.52
CA VAL A 8 -7.82 17.20 -3.26
C VAL A 8 -7.87 17.48 -4.77
N HIS A 9 -9.01 17.91 -5.29
CA HIS A 9 -9.12 18.35 -6.69
C HIS A 9 -8.33 19.64 -7.01
N GLU A 10 -8.21 20.56 -6.07
CA GLU A 10 -7.42 21.79 -6.25
C GLU A 10 -5.90 21.56 -6.11
N CYS A 11 -5.46 20.55 -5.35
CA CYS A 11 -4.04 20.21 -5.23
C CYS A 11 -3.49 19.37 -6.40
N LEU A 12 -4.34 18.88 -7.27
CA LEU A 12 -3.98 18.20 -8.53
C LEU A 12 -3.84 19.18 -9.71
N SER A 13 -3.51 20.45 -9.47
CA SER A 13 -2.97 21.28 -10.53
C SER A 13 -1.64 20.67 -10.95
N PHE A 14 -1.63 20.05 -12.10
CA PHE A 14 -0.50 19.44 -12.79
C PHE A 14 0.62 20.49 -12.96
N GLY A 15 1.47 20.62 -11.94
CA GLY A 15 2.75 21.26 -12.05
C GLY A 15 3.76 20.17 -12.45
N ASP A 16 4.31 20.33 -13.64
CA ASP A 16 5.46 19.63 -14.21
C ASP A 16 5.46 18.10 -14.02
N ILE A 17 4.70 17.43 -14.88
CA ILE A 17 4.95 16.01 -15.19
C ILE A 17 6.38 15.97 -15.72
N PRO A 18 7.30 15.21 -15.08
CA PRO A 18 8.65 15.03 -15.61
C PRO A 18 8.52 14.54 -17.05
N SER A 19 9.25 15.18 -17.96
CA SER A 19 9.35 14.81 -19.37
C SER A 19 9.92 13.40 -19.59
N ASP A 20 10.29 12.69 -18.54
CA ASP A 20 10.75 11.31 -18.50
C ASP A 20 9.62 10.26 -18.41
N LEU A 21 8.36 10.62 -18.58
CA LEU A 21 7.32 9.68 -18.99
C LEU A 21 7.58 9.26 -20.46
N GLY A 22 8.89 9.19 -20.78
CA GLY A 22 9.43 8.79 -22.03
C GLY A 22 9.22 7.31 -22.26
N GLU A 23 9.14 7.03 -23.52
CA GLU A 23 9.13 5.74 -24.19
C GLU A 23 7.91 4.88 -23.90
N CYS A 24 6.94 4.95 -24.80
CA CYS A 24 6.01 3.87 -25.06
C CYS A 24 6.79 2.56 -25.01
N GLY A 25 6.59 1.77 -23.96
CA GLY A 25 7.17 0.43 -23.88
C GLY A 25 6.83 -0.34 -25.15
N GLU A 26 7.66 -1.28 -25.51
CA GLU A 26 7.51 -2.13 -26.69
C GLU A 26 6.04 -2.61 -26.79
N GLY A 27 5.30 -2.05 -27.74
CA GLY A 27 3.88 -2.36 -27.96
C GLY A 27 2.91 -1.16 -27.93
N GLY A 28 3.35 0.07 -27.67
CA GLY A 28 2.48 1.27 -27.74
C GLY A 28 1.41 1.40 -26.64
N VAL A 29 1.50 0.64 -25.55
CA VAL A 29 0.53 0.69 -24.45
C VAL A 29 0.95 1.78 -23.45
N LEU A 30 0.13 2.82 -23.31
CA LEU A 30 0.36 3.90 -22.34
C LEU A 30 0.31 3.34 -20.90
N PRO A 31 1.34 3.58 -20.06
CA PRO A 31 1.32 3.21 -18.65
C PRO A 31 0.28 4.07 -17.90
N LEU A 32 -0.47 3.43 -17.01
CA LEU A 32 -1.45 4.09 -16.16
C LEU A 32 -0.88 4.24 -14.74
N PRO A 33 -0.93 5.46 -14.14
CA PRO A 33 -0.44 5.67 -12.79
C PRO A 33 -1.38 5.03 -11.77
N ILE A 34 -0.84 4.55 -10.64
CA ILE A 34 -1.70 4.19 -9.50
C ILE A 34 -2.15 5.46 -8.78
N ILE A 35 -3.44 5.51 -8.43
CA ILE A 35 -4.03 6.52 -7.55
C ILE A 35 -4.95 5.79 -6.57
N SER A 36 -4.58 5.79 -5.28
CA SER A 36 -5.36 5.09 -4.24
C SER A 36 -5.38 5.86 -2.94
N TYR A 37 -6.47 5.67 -2.17
CA TYR A 37 -6.65 6.23 -0.84
C TYR A 37 -7.03 5.12 0.14
N TYR A 38 -6.34 5.08 1.27
CA TYR A 38 -6.58 4.15 2.37
C TYR A 38 -6.94 4.95 3.64
N GLY A 39 -8.21 4.98 3.98
CA GLY A 39 -8.71 5.64 5.18
C GLY A 39 -8.53 4.81 6.45
N THR A 40 -8.93 5.36 7.60
CA THR A 40 -8.90 4.66 8.90
C THR A 40 -9.84 3.45 8.95
N GLY A 41 -10.88 3.43 8.10
CA GLY A 41 -11.81 2.29 7.95
C GLY A 41 -11.28 1.13 7.11
N ARG A 42 -9.96 1.06 6.80
CA ARG A 42 -9.30 0.01 6.00
C ARG A 42 -9.18 -1.36 6.68
N LEU A 43 -9.74 -1.52 7.88
CA LEU A 43 -9.96 -2.85 8.46
C LEU A 43 -10.87 -3.63 7.51
N TRP A 44 -10.44 -4.82 7.12
CA TRP A 44 -11.10 -5.72 6.20
C TRP A 44 -12.59 -5.86 6.54
N ALA A 45 -13.41 -5.05 5.92
CA ALA A 45 -14.86 -5.22 5.93
C ALA A 45 -15.23 -6.00 4.67
N GLN A 46 -15.87 -7.14 4.83
CA GLN A 46 -16.42 -7.88 3.71
C GLN A 46 -17.39 -6.95 2.94
N SER A 47 -16.92 -6.39 1.84
CA SER A 47 -17.74 -5.57 0.97
C SER A 47 -18.68 -6.48 0.21
N LYS A 48 -19.97 -6.13 0.21
CA LYS A 48 -20.98 -6.83 -0.59
C LYS A 48 -20.69 -6.59 -2.07
N ASN A 49 -20.54 -7.69 -2.78
CA ASN A 49 -20.39 -7.88 -4.21
C ASN A 49 -21.02 -6.79 -5.09
N GLU A 50 -20.23 -5.86 -5.59
CA GLU A 50 -20.51 -5.22 -6.87
C GLU A 50 -19.50 -5.76 -7.88
N GLU A 51 -19.97 -6.47 -8.89
CA GLU A 51 -19.12 -6.92 -9.98
C GLU A 51 -18.61 -5.69 -10.75
N PRO A 52 -17.30 -5.55 -10.97
CA PRO A 52 -16.81 -4.50 -11.85
C PRO A 52 -17.37 -4.75 -13.25
N ARG A 53 -18.12 -3.79 -13.76
CA ARG A 53 -18.81 -3.87 -15.06
C ARG A 53 -17.91 -3.83 -16.29
N THR A 54 -16.59 -3.77 -16.10
CA THR A 54 -15.60 -3.67 -17.18
C THR A 54 -14.41 -4.56 -16.92
N SER A 55 -13.95 -5.25 -17.97
CA SER A 55 -12.69 -6.00 -18.00
C SER A 55 -11.48 -5.11 -18.36
N LEU A 56 -11.65 -3.80 -18.33
CA LEU A 56 -10.64 -2.82 -18.72
C LEU A 56 -9.63 -2.58 -17.60
N ARG A 57 -8.43 -2.14 -17.94
CA ARG A 57 -7.35 -1.79 -17.02
C ARG A 57 -7.83 -0.77 -15.97
N GLU A 58 -8.64 0.20 -16.42
CA GLU A 58 -9.22 1.27 -15.58
C GLU A 58 -10.16 0.74 -14.49
N ALA A 59 -10.60 -0.53 -14.57
CA ALA A 59 -11.37 -1.16 -13.49
C ALA A 59 -10.58 -1.20 -12.16
N ALA A 60 -9.24 -1.14 -12.21
CA ALA A 60 -8.39 -1.04 -11.03
C ALA A 60 -8.55 0.29 -10.27
N TYR A 61 -9.13 1.32 -10.89
CA TYR A 61 -9.49 2.56 -10.21
C TYR A 61 -10.85 2.46 -9.49
N ALA A 62 -11.63 1.43 -9.73
CA ALA A 62 -12.89 1.23 -9.02
C ALA A 62 -12.62 1.19 -7.52
N SER A 63 -13.37 2.01 -6.77
CA SER A 63 -13.21 2.15 -5.30
C SER A 63 -11.83 2.58 -4.81
N SER A 64 -10.90 2.98 -5.69
CA SER A 64 -9.52 3.35 -5.32
C SER A 64 -9.46 4.56 -4.37
N LEU A 65 -10.45 5.45 -4.42
CA LEU A 65 -10.58 6.62 -3.55
C LEU A 65 -11.61 6.40 -2.42
N SER A 66 -12.12 5.18 -2.25
CA SER A 66 -13.01 4.85 -1.15
C SER A 66 -12.20 4.66 0.14
N PRO A 67 -12.63 5.25 1.28
CA PRO A 67 -11.94 5.05 2.56
C PRO A 67 -12.02 3.60 3.08
N ARG A 68 -12.87 2.78 2.48
CA ARG A 68 -13.03 1.36 2.79
C ARG A 68 -12.27 0.54 1.76
N ALA A 69 -11.45 -0.41 2.21
CA ALA A 69 -10.80 -1.35 1.32
C ALA A 69 -11.85 -2.19 0.58
N ASP A 70 -11.67 -2.40 -0.72
CA ASP A 70 -12.49 -3.32 -1.52
C ASP A 70 -11.79 -4.69 -1.60
N ASP A 71 -11.89 -5.44 -0.53
CA ASP A 71 -11.29 -6.78 -0.43
C ASP A 71 -11.88 -7.76 -1.44
N GLY A 72 -13.12 -7.54 -1.84
CA GLY A 72 -13.81 -8.41 -2.78
C GLY A 72 -13.17 -8.44 -4.16
N SER A 73 -12.68 -7.31 -4.65
CA SER A 73 -12.02 -7.23 -5.96
C SER A 73 -10.66 -7.91 -5.96
N LEU A 74 -9.85 -7.66 -4.94
CA LEU A 74 -8.55 -8.34 -4.75
C LEU A 74 -8.74 -9.86 -4.65
N MET A 75 -9.63 -10.34 -3.80
CA MET A 75 -9.85 -11.78 -3.60
C MET A 75 -10.37 -12.47 -4.87
N ARG A 76 -11.30 -11.86 -5.61
CA ARG A 76 -11.77 -12.38 -6.90
C ARG A 76 -10.64 -12.46 -7.92
N TRP A 77 -9.78 -11.43 -7.98
CA TRP A 77 -8.65 -11.40 -8.88
C TRP A 77 -7.60 -12.46 -8.51
N LEU A 78 -7.23 -12.57 -7.23
CA LEU A 78 -6.31 -13.61 -6.75
C LEU A 78 -6.81 -15.01 -7.09
N ARG A 79 -8.09 -15.28 -6.84
CA ARG A 79 -8.74 -16.54 -7.22
C ARG A 79 -8.62 -16.79 -8.71
N LYS A 80 -9.00 -15.83 -9.55
CA LYS A 80 -8.95 -15.94 -11.02
C LYS A 80 -7.53 -16.24 -11.49
N MET A 81 -6.53 -15.51 -11.01
CA MET A 81 -5.13 -15.68 -11.43
C MET A 81 -4.55 -17.01 -10.93
N THR A 82 -4.91 -17.46 -9.74
CA THR A 82 -4.51 -18.78 -9.22
C THR A 82 -5.11 -19.91 -10.05
N TYR A 83 -6.40 -19.85 -10.40
CA TYR A 83 -7.00 -20.85 -11.30
C TYR A 83 -6.35 -20.83 -12.68
N GLN A 84 -6.05 -19.66 -13.22
CA GLN A 84 -5.37 -19.54 -14.52
C GLN A 84 -3.98 -20.19 -14.49
N GLN A 85 -3.22 -19.96 -13.41
CA GLN A 85 -1.92 -20.58 -13.19
C GLN A 85 -2.04 -22.11 -13.12
N LEU A 86 -3.02 -22.62 -12.35
CA LEU A 86 -3.26 -24.07 -12.23
C LEU A 86 -3.65 -24.71 -13.55
N GLN A 87 -4.50 -24.06 -14.35
CA GLN A 87 -4.94 -24.59 -15.66
C GLN A 87 -3.84 -24.59 -16.70
N LYS A 88 -3.00 -23.55 -16.75
CA LYS A 88 -1.94 -23.44 -17.75
C LYS A 88 -0.67 -24.21 -17.36
N GLY A 89 -0.49 -24.51 -16.06
CA GLY A 89 0.74 -25.09 -15.54
C GLY A 89 1.95 -24.15 -15.61
N GLU A 90 1.72 -22.87 -15.92
CA GLU A 90 2.74 -21.84 -16.05
C GLU A 90 2.50 -20.70 -15.06
N PRO A 91 3.57 -20.07 -14.55
CA PRO A 91 3.45 -18.92 -13.67
C PRO A 91 2.72 -17.76 -14.36
N VAL A 92 1.83 -17.07 -13.62
CA VAL A 92 1.19 -15.83 -14.07
C VAL A 92 2.03 -14.66 -13.56
N PRO A 93 2.67 -13.86 -14.44
CA PRO A 93 3.64 -12.82 -14.02
C PRO A 93 3.05 -11.77 -13.08
N GLU A 94 1.80 -11.35 -13.33
CA GLU A 94 1.10 -10.36 -12.51
C GLU A 94 0.81 -10.91 -11.09
N LEU A 95 0.45 -12.19 -10.99
CA LEU A 95 0.26 -12.85 -9.69
C LEU A 95 1.57 -12.96 -8.91
N GLN A 96 2.67 -13.25 -9.61
CA GLN A 96 4.00 -13.30 -9.01
C GLN A 96 4.42 -11.91 -8.47
N ALA A 97 4.15 -10.83 -9.21
CA ALA A 97 4.45 -9.47 -8.76
C ALA A 97 3.72 -9.15 -7.43
N VAL A 98 2.43 -9.44 -7.34
CA VAL A 98 1.62 -9.23 -6.12
C VAL A 98 2.13 -10.09 -4.96
N ARG A 99 2.42 -11.37 -5.23
CA ARG A 99 2.95 -12.29 -4.22
C ARG A 99 4.28 -11.77 -3.67
N ARG A 100 5.25 -11.44 -4.54
CA ARG A 100 6.57 -10.94 -4.16
C ARG A 100 6.47 -9.68 -3.29
N ALA A 101 5.66 -8.69 -3.66
CA ALA A 101 5.47 -7.49 -2.85
C ALA A 101 4.92 -7.80 -1.45
N THR A 102 3.97 -8.74 -1.36
CA THR A 102 3.36 -9.14 -0.09
C THR A 102 4.33 -9.95 0.78
N GLU A 103 5.09 -10.86 0.18
CA GLU A 103 6.15 -11.65 0.84
C GLU A 103 7.25 -10.73 1.37
N GLU A 104 7.70 -9.77 0.57
CA GLU A 104 8.70 -8.79 0.99
C GLU A 104 8.20 -7.94 2.15
N CYS A 105 6.95 -7.49 2.11
CA CYS A 105 6.34 -6.76 3.23
C CYS A 105 6.33 -7.60 4.50
N LEU A 106 5.84 -8.83 4.43
CA LEU A 106 5.78 -9.72 5.59
C LEU A 106 7.17 -10.02 6.13
N GLY A 107 8.12 -10.39 5.26
CA GLY A 107 9.51 -10.66 5.64
C GLY A 107 10.16 -9.50 6.38
N ARG A 108 9.94 -8.27 5.90
CA ARG A 108 10.42 -7.06 6.59
C ARG A 108 9.76 -6.86 7.95
N ILE A 109 8.45 -7.13 8.08
CA ILE A 109 7.71 -6.98 9.35
C ILE A 109 8.21 -7.98 10.39
N ILE A 110 8.28 -9.28 10.04
CA ILE A 110 8.67 -10.34 10.98
C ILE A 110 10.17 -10.58 11.06
N GLN A 111 10.95 -9.91 10.22
CA GLN A 111 12.41 -10.07 10.11
C GLN A 111 12.81 -11.52 9.76
N ALA A 112 12.13 -12.10 8.77
CA ALA A 112 12.38 -13.44 8.26
C ALA A 112 12.47 -13.44 6.73
N ASP A 113 13.41 -14.20 6.18
CA ASP A 113 13.63 -14.29 4.74
C ASP A 113 12.79 -15.39 4.07
N ASN A 114 12.35 -16.40 4.85
CA ASN A 114 11.65 -17.57 4.37
C ASN A 114 10.14 -17.46 4.61
N VAL A 115 9.49 -16.55 3.90
CA VAL A 115 8.03 -16.34 3.93
C VAL A 115 7.45 -16.61 2.57
N HIS A 116 6.28 -17.24 2.55
CA HIS A 116 5.52 -17.49 1.36
C HIS A 116 4.09 -17.03 1.53
N VAL A 117 3.55 -16.34 0.51
CA VAL A 117 2.18 -15.84 0.50
C VAL A 117 1.46 -16.42 -0.71
N PHE A 118 0.33 -17.07 -0.49
CA PHE A 118 -0.43 -17.69 -1.57
C PHE A 118 -1.93 -17.57 -1.31
N PHE A 119 -2.71 -17.64 -2.39
CA PHE A 119 -4.15 -17.73 -2.28
C PHE A 119 -4.56 -19.20 -2.21
N ASP A 120 -5.16 -19.61 -1.09
CA ASP A 120 -5.71 -20.95 -0.92
C ASP A 120 -7.12 -21.01 -1.48
N VAL A 121 -7.29 -21.86 -2.49
CA VAL A 121 -8.57 -22.04 -3.19
C VAL A 121 -9.64 -22.70 -2.32
N GLN A 122 -9.22 -23.55 -1.36
CA GLN A 122 -10.15 -24.29 -0.50
C GLN A 122 -10.76 -23.37 0.57
N SER A 123 -9.92 -22.63 1.30
CA SER A 123 -10.38 -21.67 2.31
C SER A 123 -10.88 -20.36 1.68
N ASN A 124 -10.55 -20.11 0.39
CA ASN A 124 -10.82 -18.87 -0.32
C ASN A 124 -10.23 -17.64 0.39
N ASP A 125 -9.04 -17.79 0.90
CA ASP A 125 -8.34 -16.75 1.67
C ASP A 125 -6.87 -16.65 1.23
N LEU A 126 -6.26 -15.51 1.55
CA LEU A 126 -4.83 -15.32 1.44
C LEU A 126 -4.17 -16.00 2.64
N CYS A 127 -3.23 -16.91 2.38
CA CYS A 127 -2.51 -17.66 3.38
C CYS A 127 -1.04 -17.25 3.41
N VAL A 128 -0.48 -17.30 4.59
CA VAL A 128 0.92 -17.00 4.88
C VAL A 128 1.58 -18.26 5.40
N GLU A 129 2.71 -18.65 4.80
CA GLU A 129 3.59 -19.68 5.33
C GLU A 129 4.92 -19.07 5.76
N ILE A 130 5.35 -19.45 6.94
CA ILE A 130 6.65 -19.06 7.50
C ILE A 130 7.44 -20.34 7.70
N TYR A 131 8.55 -20.45 6.99
CA TYR A 131 9.44 -21.61 7.07
C TYR A 131 10.51 -21.35 8.12
N GLY A 132 10.47 -22.16 9.20
CA GLY A 132 11.45 -22.24 10.27
C GLY A 132 11.74 -23.71 10.57
N ASP A 133 12.01 -24.06 11.83
CA ASP A 133 12.16 -25.46 12.27
C ASP A 133 10.87 -26.26 12.04
N THR A 134 9.74 -25.60 12.07
CA THR A 134 8.41 -26.10 11.66
C THR A 134 7.76 -25.06 10.74
N ALA A 135 7.22 -25.54 9.60
CA ALA A 135 6.42 -24.67 8.73
C ALA A 135 5.08 -24.35 9.40
N ILE A 136 4.78 -23.06 9.53
CA ILE A 136 3.50 -22.57 10.06
C ILE A 136 2.73 -21.95 8.89
N SER A 137 1.54 -22.49 8.59
CA SER A 137 0.62 -21.94 7.59
C SER A 137 -0.61 -21.37 8.28
N LEU A 138 -0.88 -20.10 8.07
CA LEU A 138 -2.00 -19.38 8.67
C LEU A 138 -2.75 -18.55 7.62
N PRO A 139 -4.08 -18.63 7.57
CA PRO A 139 -4.86 -17.71 6.77
C PRO A 139 -4.76 -16.30 7.34
N LEU A 140 -4.83 -15.30 6.44
CA LEU A 140 -4.63 -13.90 6.79
C LEU A 140 -5.60 -13.41 7.90
N HIS A 141 -6.84 -13.92 7.91
CA HIS A 141 -7.83 -13.54 8.92
C HIS A 141 -7.47 -13.99 10.35
N GLN A 142 -6.53 -14.93 10.53
CA GLN A 142 -6.04 -15.36 11.84
C GLN A 142 -4.84 -14.54 12.34
N LEU A 143 -4.28 -13.68 11.50
CA LEU A 143 -3.21 -12.77 11.91
C LEU A 143 -3.79 -11.61 12.74
N SER A 144 -2.92 -10.93 13.52
CA SER A 144 -3.34 -9.72 14.22
C SER A 144 -3.77 -8.63 13.26
N ASP A 145 -4.58 -7.68 13.73
CA ASP A 145 -5.11 -6.58 12.92
C ASP A 145 -4.02 -5.77 12.21
N GLY A 146 -2.88 -5.55 12.87
CA GLY A 146 -1.75 -4.84 12.27
C GLY A 146 -1.17 -5.57 11.06
N TYR A 147 -0.98 -6.89 11.14
CA TYR A 147 -0.53 -7.70 10.00
C TYR A 147 -1.57 -7.69 8.88
N ARG A 148 -2.82 -7.99 9.22
CA ARG A 148 -3.93 -8.02 8.26
C ARG A 148 -4.03 -6.73 7.48
N THR A 149 -4.09 -5.60 8.19
CA THR A 149 -4.28 -4.27 7.59
C THR A 149 -3.11 -3.91 6.67
N THR A 150 -1.87 -4.18 7.13
CA THR A 150 -0.67 -3.82 6.34
C THR A 150 -0.51 -4.72 5.12
N LEU A 151 -0.63 -6.04 5.29
CA LEU A 151 -0.50 -6.99 4.18
C LEU A 151 -1.63 -6.82 3.16
N GLY A 152 -2.86 -6.59 3.62
CA GLY A 152 -3.99 -6.33 2.75
C GLY A 152 -3.80 -5.05 1.92
N MET A 153 -3.34 -3.97 2.54
CA MET A 153 -3.04 -2.72 1.84
C MET A 153 -1.93 -2.92 0.80
N VAL A 154 -0.84 -3.58 1.15
CA VAL A 154 0.27 -3.87 0.23
C VAL A 154 -0.19 -4.76 -0.93
N ALA A 155 -0.98 -5.80 -0.65
CA ALA A 155 -1.54 -6.68 -1.68
C ALA A 155 -2.49 -5.93 -2.61
N ASP A 156 -3.34 -5.01 -2.09
CA ASP A 156 -4.25 -4.21 -2.91
C ASP A 156 -3.50 -3.19 -3.78
N ILE A 157 -2.48 -2.51 -3.26
CA ILE A 157 -1.61 -1.63 -4.04
C ILE A 157 -0.97 -2.41 -5.19
N ALA A 158 -0.33 -3.54 -4.88
CA ALA A 158 0.34 -4.39 -5.87
C ALA A 158 -0.64 -4.93 -6.93
N TYR A 159 -1.82 -5.40 -6.51
CA TYR A 159 -2.90 -5.83 -7.39
C TYR A 159 -3.31 -4.74 -8.37
N ARG A 160 -3.57 -3.51 -7.89
CA ARG A 160 -3.94 -2.37 -8.74
C ARG A 160 -2.85 -2.04 -9.75
N MET A 161 -1.58 -2.02 -9.33
CA MET A 161 -0.44 -1.78 -10.22
C MET A 161 -0.35 -2.85 -11.32
N ALA A 162 -0.47 -4.13 -10.95
CA ALA A 162 -0.47 -5.24 -11.89
C ALA A 162 -1.65 -5.20 -12.87
N GLN A 163 -2.84 -4.81 -12.40
CA GLN A 163 -4.03 -4.70 -13.25
C GLN A 163 -3.99 -3.45 -14.16
N LEU A 164 -3.46 -2.31 -13.69
CA LEU A 164 -3.29 -1.10 -14.49
C LEU A 164 -2.28 -1.31 -15.62
N ASN A 165 -1.20 -2.03 -15.35
CA ASN A 165 -0.08 -2.21 -16.27
C ASN A 165 0.29 -3.68 -16.49
N PRO A 166 -0.63 -4.53 -17.00
CA PRO A 166 -0.37 -5.96 -17.20
C PRO A 166 0.76 -6.22 -18.20
N HIS A 167 1.05 -5.26 -19.10
CA HIS A 167 2.16 -5.35 -20.04
C HIS A 167 3.55 -5.31 -19.37
N TYR A 168 3.64 -4.91 -18.12
CA TYR A 168 4.87 -5.00 -17.33
C TYR A 168 5.08 -6.36 -16.66
N GLY A 169 4.04 -7.21 -16.62
CA GLY A 169 4.14 -8.56 -16.06
C GLY A 169 4.68 -8.56 -14.63
N SER A 170 5.79 -9.26 -14.41
CA SER A 170 6.46 -9.34 -13.11
C SER A 170 7.04 -8.02 -12.61
N ASP A 171 7.29 -7.07 -13.50
CA ASP A 171 7.92 -5.78 -13.19
C ASP A 171 6.90 -4.68 -12.91
N ALA A 172 5.61 -5.04 -12.81
CA ALA A 172 4.53 -4.07 -12.62
C ALA A 172 4.73 -3.20 -11.37
N ILE A 173 5.32 -3.75 -10.31
CA ILE A 173 5.54 -3.05 -9.04
C ILE A 173 6.67 -2.00 -9.17
N GLU A 174 7.75 -2.34 -9.84
CA GLU A 174 8.91 -1.47 -10.00
C GLU A 174 8.66 -0.35 -11.02
N ARG A 175 7.85 -0.64 -12.06
CA ARG A 175 7.66 0.25 -13.21
C ARG A 175 6.41 1.10 -13.15
N THR A 176 5.46 0.80 -12.28
CA THR A 176 4.25 1.62 -12.13
C THR A 176 4.52 2.79 -11.20
N HIS A 177 4.24 3.99 -11.68
CA HIS A 177 4.33 5.23 -10.89
C HIS A 177 2.96 5.67 -10.41
N GLY A 178 2.92 6.56 -9.41
CA GLY A 178 1.68 7.20 -8.98
C GLY A 178 1.70 7.70 -7.54
N VAL A 179 0.50 7.90 -7.00
CA VAL A 179 0.31 8.50 -5.67
C VAL A 179 -0.60 7.62 -4.83
N VAL A 180 -0.20 7.34 -3.61
CA VAL A 180 -1.00 6.62 -2.62
C VAL A 180 -1.15 7.48 -1.36
N LEU A 181 -2.39 7.74 -0.98
CA LEU A 181 -2.74 8.46 0.24
C LEU A 181 -3.11 7.44 1.34
N ILE A 182 -2.52 7.60 2.53
CA ILE A 182 -2.82 6.72 3.67
C ILE A 182 -3.14 7.57 4.88
N ASP A 183 -4.35 7.42 5.41
CA ASP A 183 -4.74 8.08 6.64
C ASP A 183 -4.35 7.22 7.85
N GLU A 184 -3.72 7.85 8.86
CA GLU A 184 -3.19 7.17 10.05
C GLU A 184 -2.37 5.91 9.71
N VAL A 185 -1.25 6.09 9.01
CA VAL A 185 -0.40 4.99 8.53
C VAL A 185 0.07 4.04 9.65
N ASP A 186 0.12 4.54 10.88
CA ASP A 186 0.50 3.82 12.10
C ASP A 186 -0.64 3.02 12.75
N LEU A 187 -1.86 3.08 12.20
CA LEU A 187 -3.03 2.44 12.78
C LEU A 187 -2.83 0.92 12.95
N HIS A 188 -3.05 0.43 14.18
CA HIS A 188 -2.87 -0.98 14.61
C HIS A 188 -1.45 -1.53 14.54
N LEU A 189 -0.43 -0.71 14.17
CA LEU A 189 0.95 -1.16 14.11
C LEU A 189 1.62 -1.16 15.48
N HIS A 190 2.41 -2.20 15.73
CA HIS A 190 3.31 -2.21 16.89
C HIS A 190 4.35 -1.07 16.76
N PRO A 191 4.75 -0.38 17.85
CA PRO A 191 5.68 0.76 17.80
C PRO A 191 6.98 0.53 17.02
N LYS A 192 7.53 -0.68 17.08
CA LYS A 192 8.73 -1.06 16.30
C LYS A 192 8.49 -1.01 14.79
N TRP A 193 7.27 -1.31 14.33
CA TRP A 193 6.93 -1.28 12.91
C TRP A 193 6.58 0.14 12.47
N GLN A 194 5.96 0.95 13.35
CA GLN A 194 5.67 2.35 13.05
C GLN A 194 6.91 3.12 12.62
N ALA A 195 8.07 2.85 13.24
CA ALA A 195 9.34 3.49 12.87
C ALA A 195 9.87 3.09 11.49
N ARG A 196 9.37 2.00 10.90
CA ARG A 196 9.89 1.42 9.64
C ARG A 196 8.92 1.46 8.48
N ILE A 197 7.62 1.56 8.76
CA ILE A 197 6.56 1.39 7.76
C ILE A 197 6.77 2.24 6.50
N LEU A 198 7.19 3.49 6.61
CA LEU A 198 7.42 4.35 5.45
C LEU A 198 8.64 3.92 4.63
N GLY A 199 9.71 3.47 5.30
CA GLY A 199 10.87 2.89 4.62
C GLY A 199 10.52 1.59 3.91
N ASP A 200 9.70 0.74 4.53
CA ASP A 200 9.25 -0.52 3.96
C ASP A 200 8.36 -0.28 2.74
N LEU A 201 7.36 0.60 2.83
CA LEU A 201 6.47 0.94 1.71
C LEU A 201 7.24 1.55 0.52
N THR A 202 8.13 2.51 0.79
CA THR A 202 8.93 3.13 -0.29
C THR A 202 9.96 2.18 -0.89
N GLY A 203 10.42 1.19 -0.14
CA GLY A 203 11.30 0.15 -0.65
C GLY A 203 10.59 -0.86 -1.54
N ILE A 204 9.35 -1.24 -1.20
CA ILE A 204 8.53 -2.18 -1.99
C ILE A 204 8.00 -1.50 -3.25
N PHE A 205 7.59 -0.23 -3.18
CA PHE A 205 6.97 0.52 -4.26
C PHE A 205 7.81 1.76 -4.64
N PRO A 206 8.95 1.60 -5.31
CA PRO A 206 9.89 2.70 -5.56
C PRO A 206 9.33 3.81 -6.46
N GLY A 207 8.37 3.49 -7.34
CA GLY A 207 7.71 4.46 -8.22
C GLY A 207 6.54 5.21 -7.59
N VAL A 208 6.19 4.94 -6.31
CA VAL A 208 5.00 5.50 -5.68
C VAL A 208 5.36 6.63 -4.72
N GLN A 209 4.69 7.77 -4.88
CA GLN A 209 4.69 8.83 -3.88
C GLN A 209 3.65 8.53 -2.81
N PHE A 210 4.10 8.33 -1.57
CA PHE A 210 3.22 8.16 -0.42
C PHE A 210 2.96 9.52 0.27
N ILE A 211 1.69 9.87 0.44
CA ILE A 211 1.23 11.00 1.25
C ILE A 211 0.46 10.41 2.43
N VAL A 212 0.99 10.58 3.63
CA VAL A 212 0.46 9.89 4.80
C VAL A 212 0.15 10.86 5.93
N THR A 213 -0.89 10.56 6.71
CA THR A 213 -1.12 11.19 8.00
C THR A 213 -0.68 10.27 9.13
N THR A 214 -0.26 10.83 10.24
CA THR A 214 0.13 10.08 11.44
C THR A 214 0.07 10.94 12.69
N HIS A 215 -0.26 10.32 13.80
CA HIS A 215 -0.09 10.87 15.14
C HIS A 215 1.08 10.22 15.90
N SER A 216 1.77 9.24 15.30
CA SER A 216 2.85 8.49 15.93
C SER A 216 4.16 9.27 15.95
N PRO A 217 4.75 9.52 17.14
CA PRO A 217 6.09 10.08 17.25
C PRO A 217 7.16 9.19 16.57
N ALA A 218 6.95 7.87 16.54
CA ALA A 218 7.89 6.93 15.92
C ALA A 218 7.93 7.10 14.39
N VAL A 219 6.77 7.27 13.74
CA VAL A 219 6.69 7.57 12.30
C VAL A 219 7.32 8.94 12.01
N ILE A 220 6.97 9.96 12.81
CA ILE A 220 7.52 11.32 12.65
C ILE A 220 9.06 11.31 12.76
N ALA A 221 9.61 10.55 13.72
CA ALA A 221 11.06 10.43 13.91
C ALA A 221 11.78 9.70 12.76
N SER A 222 11.06 8.89 11.99
CA SER A 222 11.62 8.15 10.85
C SER A 222 11.73 9.00 9.56
N VAL A 223 11.16 10.21 9.55
CA VAL A 223 11.06 11.05 8.34
C VAL A 223 11.92 12.30 8.46
N LYS A 224 12.59 12.65 7.37
CA LYS A 224 13.35 13.91 7.28
C LYS A 224 12.40 15.11 7.39
N ARG A 225 12.87 16.18 8.05
CA ARG A 225 12.11 17.40 8.31
C ARG A 225 11.47 17.99 7.04
N GLU A 226 12.17 17.99 5.94
CA GLU A 226 11.73 18.59 4.68
C GLU A 226 10.47 17.92 4.12
N LYS A 227 10.25 16.65 4.49
CA LYS A 227 9.08 15.87 4.11
C LYS A 227 7.91 15.99 5.09
N LEU A 228 8.11 16.61 6.26
CA LEU A 228 7.09 16.78 7.27
C LEU A 228 6.24 18.03 7.00
N ARG A 229 4.95 17.89 7.23
CA ARG A 229 3.98 18.99 7.23
C ARG A 229 3.14 18.88 8.48
N SER A 230 3.04 19.96 9.24
CA SER A 230 2.20 20.02 10.46
C SER A 230 1.04 20.95 10.20
N PHE A 231 -0.17 20.48 10.51
CA PHE A 231 -1.37 21.32 10.48
C PHE A 231 -1.51 22.02 11.83
N THR A 232 -1.71 23.31 11.79
CA THR A 232 -2.06 24.11 12.99
C THR A 232 -3.58 24.05 13.20
N GLU A 233 -4.04 24.48 14.39
CA GLU A 233 -5.48 24.60 14.71
C GLU A 233 -6.24 25.48 13.71
N ARG A 234 -5.55 26.41 13.03
CA ARG A 234 -6.12 27.27 11.99
C ARG A 234 -6.05 26.66 10.59
N GLY A 235 -5.68 25.39 10.46
CA GLY A 235 -5.54 24.70 9.18
C GLY A 235 -4.32 25.11 8.35
N VAL A 236 -3.41 25.90 8.92
CA VAL A 236 -2.19 26.32 8.22
C VAL A 236 -1.17 25.19 8.24
N VAL A 237 -0.60 24.90 7.07
CA VAL A 237 0.48 23.92 6.95
C VAL A 237 1.82 24.58 7.21
N VAL A 238 2.59 24.04 8.14
CA VAL A 238 3.93 24.53 8.49
C VAL A 238 4.96 23.40 8.45
N ILE A 239 6.20 23.75 8.10
CA ILE A 239 7.34 22.84 8.25
C ILE A 239 7.80 22.96 9.69
N PRO A 240 7.89 21.87 10.48
CA PRO A 240 8.30 21.91 11.88
C PRO A 240 9.66 22.60 12.06
N GLY A 241 9.77 23.51 13.03
CA GLY A 241 10.99 24.29 13.27
C GLY A 241 12.17 23.47 13.78
N ASN A 242 11.92 22.36 14.49
CA ASN A 242 12.92 21.50 15.09
C ASN A 242 13.16 20.24 14.27
N GLN A 243 14.41 19.76 14.25
CA GLN A 243 14.77 18.49 13.64
C GLN A 243 14.14 17.34 14.45
N THR A 244 13.38 16.47 13.77
CA THR A 244 12.68 15.33 14.36
C THR A 244 13.35 14.00 14.03
N TYR A 245 14.03 13.93 12.89
CA TYR A 245 14.66 12.71 12.38
C TYR A 245 15.76 12.20 13.31
N GLY A 246 15.69 10.92 13.68
CA GLY A 246 16.69 10.28 14.55
C GLY A 246 16.64 10.66 16.04
N ARG A 247 15.61 11.41 16.48
CA ARG A 247 15.39 11.68 17.91
C ARG A 247 14.67 10.53 18.60
N ASP A 248 15.04 10.32 19.87
CA ASP A 248 14.32 9.40 20.74
C ASP A 248 12.88 9.91 20.97
N VAL A 249 11.92 8.99 20.85
CA VAL A 249 10.48 9.24 21.03
C VAL A 249 10.17 9.91 22.37
N SER A 250 10.93 9.57 23.42
CA SER A 250 10.81 10.18 24.77
C SER A 250 11.14 11.67 24.81
N SER A 251 11.96 12.18 23.86
CA SER A 251 12.34 13.59 23.78
C SER A 251 11.30 14.45 23.05
N MET A 252 10.43 13.85 22.23
CA MET A 252 9.41 14.57 21.46
C MET A 252 8.19 14.95 22.31
N SER A 253 7.85 14.15 23.31
CA SER A 253 6.73 14.42 24.21
C SER A 253 6.95 15.62 25.14
N ARG A 254 8.19 15.98 25.40
CA ARG A 254 8.56 17.11 26.29
C ARG A 254 8.50 18.49 25.63
N SER A 255 8.50 18.58 24.29
CA SER A 255 8.49 19.88 23.58
C SER A 255 7.08 20.46 23.39
N ARG A 256 6.02 19.82 23.88
CA ARG A 256 4.63 20.30 23.81
C ARG A 256 4.17 21.17 24.99
N SER A 257 5.04 21.44 25.98
CA SER A 257 4.68 22.18 27.19
C SER A 257 5.37 23.54 27.33
N ILE A 258 5.60 24.26 26.24
CA ILE A 258 6.04 25.66 26.32
C ILE A 258 5.20 26.50 25.36
N SER A 259 4.21 27.20 25.99
CA SER A 259 3.46 28.39 25.60
C SER A 259 2.44 28.24 24.52
#